data_f6d3067401cb7f9106eed6177be4325a
#
_entry.id   f6d3067401cb7f9106eed6177be4325a
#
_cell.length_a   1.000
_cell.length_b   1.000
_cell.length_c   1.000
_cell.angle_alpha   90.00
_cell.angle_beta   90.00
_cell.angle_gamma   90.00
#
_symmetry.space_group_name_H-M   'P 1'
#
loop_
_entity.id
_entity.type
_entity.pdbx_description
1 polymer ?
#
loop_
_entity_poly.entity_id
_entity_poly.type
_entity_poly.pdbx_seq_one_letter_code
_entity_poly.pdbx_strand_id
1 'polypeptide(L)'
;MFLAVLLASLSLDVHPSEIDSLLRELDMSIRNRPQYTLKRQEQIDALQRKLRLSHSDQERYDLYRELFGKYRSYRMDSALWVANQRVELAKRMKNSLYIRSAELNIAEVMIGVAMYKEGLEILDGIKSADLDASGVSYYYYQYHQVYTLMADYAFSDQMKEHYRGLAYQYKDSIISMRRPGSQGYLLMMSEKLLYEEKYDEAIEILKSCY
;
A
#
# COMPACT_ATOMS: atom_id res chain seq x y z
N MET A 1 -20.05 21.26 -48.99
CA MET A 1 -20.19 21.91 -47.67
C MET A 1 -19.45 21.04 -46.68
N PHE A 2 -18.17 21.38 -46.43
CA PHE A 2 -17.23 20.58 -45.58
C PHE A 2 -17.45 20.94 -44.13
N LEU A 3 -17.82 19.95 -43.34
CA LEU A 3 -17.87 20.06 -41.87
C LEU A 3 -16.48 19.67 -41.35
N ALA A 4 -15.69 20.67 -41.00
CA ALA A 4 -14.39 20.47 -40.32
C ALA A 4 -14.69 20.09 -38.87
N VAL A 5 -14.44 18.82 -38.51
CA VAL A 5 -14.43 18.36 -37.15
C VAL A 5 -13.12 18.85 -36.53
N LEU A 6 -13.22 19.83 -35.64
CA LEU A 6 -12.11 20.32 -34.83
C LEU A 6 -11.84 19.28 -33.74
N LEU A 7 -10.93 18.33 -33.96
CA LEU A 7 -10.33 17.52 -32.95
C LEU A 7 -9.40 18.44 -32.12
N ALA A 8 -9.92 18.96 -31.01
CA ALA A 8 -9.09 19.54 -29.99
C ALA A 8 -8.32 18.40 -29.31
N SER A 9 -7.15 18.08 -29.84
CA SER A 9 -6.17 17.27 -29.15
C SER A 9 -5.71 18.09 -27.94
N LEU A 10 -6.11 17.68 -26.74
CA LEU A 10 -5.43 18.05 -25.50
C LEU A 10 -4.04 17.39 -25.55
N SER A 11 -3.13 18.02 -26.29
CA SER A 11 -1.71 17.75 -26.14
C SER A 11 -1.32 18.29 -24.78
N LEU A 12 -1.07 17.38 -23.84
CA LEU A 12 -0.19 17.67 -22.73
C LEU A 12 1.16 18.04 -23.39
N ASP A 13 1.43 19.33 -23.54
CA ASP A 13 2.71 19.84 -24.01
C ASP A 13 3.78 19.57 -22.94
N VAL A 14 4.15 18.30 -22.78
CA VAL A 14 5.38 17.95 -22.05
C VAL A 14 6.51 18.30 -22.98
N HIS A 15 7.24 19.35 -22.64
CA HIS A 15 8.39 19.81 -23.43
C HIS A 15 9.38 18.64 -23.62
N PRO A 16 9.90 18.39 -24.85
CA PRO A 16 10.90 17.33 -25.09
C PRO A 16 12.08 17.36 -24.10
N SER A 17 12.50 18.55 -23.68
CA SER A 17 13.56 18.74 -22.67
C SER A 17 13.19 18.22 -21.26
N GLU A 18 11.91 18.22 -20.91
CA GLU A 18 11.41 17.71 -19.63
C GLU A 18 11.36 16.19 -19.63
N ILE A 19 10.90 15.59 -20.74
CA ILE A 19 10.95 14.14 -20.95
C ILE A 19 12.39 13.63 -20.88
N ASP A 20 13.32 14.30 -21.57
CA ASP A 20 14.73 13.91 -21.55
C ASP A 20 15.36 14.04 -20.15
N SER A 21 14.91 15.00 -19.35
CA SER A 21 15.34 15.15 -17.96
C SER A 21 14.84 13.97 -17.10
N LEU A 22 13.55 13.63 -17.21
CA LEU A 22 12.94 12.52 -16.49
C LEU A 22 13.55 11.16 -16.88
N LEU A 23 13.83 10.97 -18.17
CA LEU A 23 14.50 9.76 -18.65
C LEU A 23 15.93 9.64 -18.08
N ARG A 24 16.69 10.75 -18.00
CA ARG A 24 18.03 10.75 -17.37
C ARG A 24 17.94 10.43 -15.88
N GLU A 25 16.95 10.95 -15.15
CA GLU A 25 16.73 10.62 -13.74
C GLU A 25 16.38 9.14 -13.56
N LEU A 26 15.54 8.59 -14.44
CA LEU A 26 15.21 7.16 -14.47
C LEU A 26 16.47 6.33 -14.71
N ASP A 27 17.28 6.67 -15.71
CA ASP A 27 18.53 5.96 -16.01
C ASP A 27 19.51 6.02 -14.82
N MET A 28 19.65 7.17 -14.16
CA MET A 28 20.45 7.28 -12.94
C MET A 28 19.91 6.39 -11.81
N SER A 29 18.60 6.34 -11.63
CA SER A 29 17.95 5.49 -10.62
C SER A 29 18.20 4.01 -10.91
N ILE A 30 18.12 3.60 -12.17
CA ILE A 30 18.40 2.21 -12.61
C ILE A 30 19.89 1.89 -12.37
N ARG A 31 20.83 2.77 -12.73
CA ARG A 31 22.27 2.59 -12.49
C ARG A 31 22.62 2.52 -11.00
N ASN A 32 21.88 3.26 -10.16
CA ASN A 32 22.09 3.29 -8.71
C ASN A 32 21.36 2.14 -7.97
N ARG A 33 20.58 1.29 -8.66
CA ARG A 33 19.88 0.15 -8.07
C ARG A 33 20.78 -0.72 -7.16
N PRO A 34 22.03 -1.06 -7.52
CA PRO A 34 22.89 -1.85 -6.64
C PRO A 34 23.17 -1.15 -5.32
N GLN A 35 23.36 0.18 -5.32
CA GLN A 35 23.59 0.95 -4.09
C GLN A 35 22.35 0.97 -3.18
N TYR A 36 21.14 1.12 -3.76
CA TYR A 36 19.90 1.05 -3.00
C TYR A 36 19.69 -0.33 -2.38
N THR A 37 20.03 -1.38 -3.13
CA THR A 37 19.95 -2.77 -2.64
C THR A 37 20.95 -3.00 -1.51
N LEU A 38 22.19 -2.53 -1.65
CA LEU A 38 23.22 -2.63 -0.61
C LEU A 38 22.79 -1.90 0.67
N LYS A 39 22.37 -0.64 0.55
CA LYS A 39 21.89 0.16 1.69
C LYS A 39 20.72 -0.52 2.41
N ARG A 40 19.77 -1.13 1.68
CA ARG A 40 18.68 -1.90 2.27
C ARG A 40 19.20 -3.12 3.02
N GLN A 41 20.15 -3.87 2.44
CA GLN A 41 20.73 -5.04 3.08
C GLN A 41 21.48 -4.67 4.36
N GLU A 42 22.26 -3.59 4.36
CA GLU A 42 22.93 -3.07 5.56
C GLU A 42 21.94 -2.75 6.69
N GLN A 43 20.77 -2.15 6.34
CA GLN A 43 19.72 -1.87 7.31
C GLN A 43 19.10 -3.16 7.89
N ILE A 44 18.87 -4.17 7.04
CA ILE A 44 18.37 -5.48 7.45
C ILE A 44 19.38 -6.14 8.39
N ASP A 45 20.67 -6.16 8.02
CA ASP A 45 21.74 -6.76 8.83
C ASP A 45 21.88 -6.07 10.19
N ALA A 46 21.72 -4.75 10.23
CA ALA A 46 21.73 -4.00 11.49
C ALA A 46 20.55 -4.39 12.40
N LEU A 47 19.34 -4.53 11.86
CA LEU A 47 18.17 -5.00 12.61
C LEU A 47 18.33 -6.44 13.09
N GLN A 48 18.87 -7.33 12.25
CA GLN A 48 19.15 -8.70 12.64
C GLN A 48 20.22 -8.81 13.76
N ARG A 49 21.23 -7.93 13.74
CA ARG A 49 22.21 -7.86 14.85
C ARG A 49 21.53 -7.44 16.15
N LYS A 50 20.69 -6.38 16.12
CA LYS A 50 19.90 -5.95 17.28
C LYS A 50 19.01 -7.08 17.81
N LEU A 51 18.32 -7.80 16.90
CA LEU A 51 17.45 -8.91 17.26
C LEU A 51 18.19 -10.04 17.99
N ARG A 52 19.42 -10.36 17.56
CA ARG A 52 20.27 -11.37 18.27
C ARG A 52 20.67 -10.94 19.68
N LEU A 53 20.79 -9.65 19.92
CA LEU A 53 21.17 -9.08 21.22
C LEU A 53 19.96 -8.76 22.10
N SER A 54 18.76 -8.81 21.55
CA SER A 54 17.54 -8.49 22.28
C SER A 54 17.18 -9.59 23.27
N HIS A 55 16.79 -9.19 24.48
CA HIS A 55 16.40 -10.08 25.58
C HIS A 55 14.93 -9.97 25.98
N SER A 56 14.18 -9.02 25.42
CA SER A 56 12.76 -8.85 25.71
C SER A 56 11.86 -9.20 24.53
N ASP A 57 10.72 -9.82 24.80
CA ASP A 57 9.72 -10.16 23.76
C ASP A 57 9.15 -8.89 23.11
N GLN A 58 9.00 -7.80 23.88
CA GLN A 58 8.55 -6.53 23.36
C GLN A 58 9.54 -5.95 22.35
N GLU A 59 10.82 -5.90 22.71
CA GLU A 59 11.86 -5.39 21.79
C GLU A 59 11.97 -6.24 20.53
N ARG A 60 11.90 -7.57 20.66
CA ARG A 60 11.89 -8.49 19.51
C ARG A 60 10.67 -8.26 18.61
N TYR A 61 9.49 -8.06 19.20
CA TYR A 61 8.26 -7.77 18.45
C TYR A 61 8.40 -6.49 17.61
N ASP A 62 8.98 -5.44 18.19
CA ASP A 62 9.21 -4.16 17.52
C ASP A 62 10.28 -4.28 16.42
N LEU A 63 11.38 -5.00 16.67
CA LEU A 63 12.42 -5.26 15.67
C LEU A 63 11.91 -6.09 14.50
N TYR A 64 11.06 -7.08 14.75
CA TYR A 64 10.40 -7.81 13.66
C TYR A 64 9.42 -6.94 12.88
N ARG A 65 8.75 -5.97 13.50
CA ARG A 65 7.92 -4.99 12.79
C ARG A 65 8.77 -4.16 11.81
N GLU A 66 9.93 -3.70 12.25
CA GLU A 66 10.87 -2.96 11.40
C GLU A 66 11.41 -3.84 10.26
N LEU A 67 11.79 -5.08 10.54
CA LEU A 67 12.21 -6.04 9.52
C LEU A 67 11.13 -6.33 8.51
N PHE A 68 9.87 -6.50 8.94
CA PHE A 68 8.73 -6.65 8.04
C PHE A 68 8.65 -5.47 7.06
N GLY A 69 8.76 -4.23 7.54
CA GLY A 69 8.78 -3.04 6.69
C GLY A 69 9.90 -3.03 5.64
N LYS A 70 11.05 -3.68 5.93
CA LYS A 70 12.15 -3.83 4.96
C LYS A 70 11.91 -4.95 3.95
N TYR A 71 11.24 -6.04 4.35
CA TYR A 71 11.05 -7.23 3.50
C TYR A 71 9.80 -7.16 2.62
N ARG A 72 8.69 -6.56 3.07
CA ARG A 72 7.36 -6.63 2.43
C ARG A 72 7.30 -6.23 0.95
N SER A 73 8.22 -5.39 0.48
CA SER A 73 8.32 -4.97 -0.94
C SER A 73 9.55 -5.54 -1.65
N TYR A 74 10.25 -6.49 -1.03
CA TYR A 74 11.55 -6.97 -1.52
C TYR A 74 11.69 -8.49 -1.47
N ARG A 75 11.26 -9.13 -0.35
CA ARG A 75 11.38 -10.59 -0.13
C ARG A 75 10.16 -11.06 0.66
N MET A 76 9.13 -11.49 -0.07
CA MET A 76 7.84 -11.86 0.52
C MET A 76 7.93 -13.07 1.46
N ASP A 77 8.79 -14.06 1.15
CA ASP A 77 9.09 -15.21 2.02
C ASP A 77 9.61 -14.78 3.39
N SER A 78 10.59 -13.86 3.39
CA SER A 78 11.15 -13.29 4.60
C SER A 78 10.14 -12.42 5.36
N ALA A 79 9.30 -11.68 4.64
CA ALA A 79 8.23 -10.89 5.25
C ALA A 79 7.21 -11.79 5.96
N LEU A 80 6.78 -12.89 5.31
CA LEU A 80 5.87 -13.86 5.92
C LEU A 80 6.47 -14.50 7.17
N TRP A 81 7.74 -14.92 7.10
CA TRP A 81 8.42 -15.50 8.24
C TRP A 81 8.46 -14.53 9.42
N VAL A 82 8.83 -13.27 9.18
CA VAL A 82 8.88 -12.22 10.21
C VAL A 82 7.49 -11.93 10.79
N ALA A 83 6.45 -11.88 9.95
CA ALA A 83 5.09 -11.67 10.41
C ALA A 83 4.62 -12.81 11.35
N ASN A 84 4.94 -14.07 11.03
CA ASN A 84 4.66 -15.21 11.89
C ASN A 84 5.43 -15.13 13.22
N GLN A 85 6.71 -14.70 13.21
CA GLN A 85 7.45 -14.49 14.48
C GLN A 85 6.77 -13.44 15.37
N ARG A 86 6.19 -12.38 14.76
CA ARG A 86 5.43 -11.37 15.52
C ARG A 86 4.17 -11.96 16.14
N VAL A 87 3.43 -12.81 15.43
CA VAL A 87 2.24 -13.49 15.98
C VAL A 87 2.62 -14.33 17.20
N GLU A 88 3.68 -15.14 17.09
CA GLU A 88 4.12 -16.01 18.19
C GLU A 88 4.59 -15.21 19.43
N LEU A 89 5.31 -14.11 19.22
CA LEU A 89 5.67 -13.20 20.31
C LEU A 89 4.44 -12.57 20.96
N ALA A 90 3.50 -12.08 20.16
CA ALA A 90 2.28 -11.46 20.66
C ALA A 90 1.41 -12.45 21.46
N LYS A 91 1.32 -13.72 21.03
CA LYS A 91 0.68 -14.80 21.78
C LYS A 91 1.34 -15.05 23.12
N ARG A 92 2.69 -15.13 23.17
CA ARG A 92 3.43 -15.28 24.42
C ARG A 92 3.20 -14.12 25.39
N MET A 93 3.15 -12.89 24.85
CA MET A 93 2.84 -11.69 25.63
C MET A 93 1.35 -11.57 26.00
N LYS A 94 0.50 -12.46 25.50
CA LYS A 94 -0.98 -12.45 25.67
C LYS A 94 -1.59 -11.08 25.28
N ASN A 95 -1.06 -10.45 24.24
CA ASN A 95 -1.48 -9.15 23.78
C ASN A 95 -2.32 -9.29 22.50
N SER A 96 -3.64 -9.21 22.63
CA SER A 96 -4.58 -9.37 21.50
C SER A 96 -4.38 -8.32 20.41
N LEU A 97 -4.15 -7.06 20.76
CA LEU A 97 -3.87 -5.99 19.82
C LEU A 97 -2.64 -6.30 18.96
N TYR A 98 -1.57 -6.81 19.59
CA TYR A 98 -0.35 -7.17 18.88
C TYR A 98 -0.55 -8.39 17.97
N ILE A 99 -1.37 -9.37 18.38
CA ILE A 99 -1.75 -10.51 17.54
C ILE A 99 -2.42 -9.98 16.27
N ARG A 100 -3.49 -9.16 16.42
CA ARG A 100 -4.23 -8.61 15.27
C ARG A 100 -3.36 -7.75 14.36
N SER A 101 -2.49 -6.92 14.94
CA SER A 101 -1.52 -6.12 14.17
C SER A 101 -0.54 -6.98 13.36
N ALA A 102 -0.13 -8.14 13.89
CA ALA A 102 0.75 -9.06 13.17
C ALA A 102 0.00 -9.87 12.11
N GLU A 103 -1.26 -10.27 12.36
CA GLU A 103 -2.12 -10.94 11.39
C GLU A 103 -2.39 -10.06 10.17
N LEU A 104 -2.56 -8.74 10.35
CA LEU A 104 -2.63 -7.79 9.22
C LEU A 104 -1.39 -7.83 8.33
N ASN A 105 -0.21 -8.06 8.90
CA ASN A 105 0.99 -8.22 8.08
C ASN A 105 0.99 -9.52 7.28
N ILE A 106 0.43 -10.62 7.83
CA ILE A 106 0.26 -11.87 7.07
C ILE A 106 -0.72 -11.65 5.92
N ALA A 107 -1.86 -10.98 6.17
CA ALA A 107 -2.82 -10.64 5.13
C ALA A 107 -2.18 -9.82 4.01
N GLU A 108 -1.35 -8.80 4.34
CA GLU A 108 -0.61 -8.03 3.34
C GLU A 108 0.26 -8.90 2.44
N VAL A 109 0.98 -9.87 3.04
CA VAL A 109 1.83 -10.79 2.25
C VAL A 109 0.97 -11.68 1.35
N MET A 110 -0.13 -12.26 1.87
CA MET A 110 -1.04 -13.10 1.08
C MET A 110 -1.60 -12.32 -0.12
N ILE A 111 -2.05 -11.09 0.09
CA ILE A 111 -2.53 -10.21 -0.97
C ILE A 111 -1.42 -9.91 -1.98
N GLY A 112 -0.21 -9.62 -1.49
CA GLY A 112 0.94 -9.29 -2.32
C GLY A 112 1.45 -10.43 -3.20
N VAL A 113 1.17 -11.69 -2.83
CA VAL A 113 1.47 -12.88 -3.65
C VAL A 113 0.26 -13.44 -4.39
N ALA A 114 -0.81 -12.63 -4.52
CA ALA A 114 -2.06 -12.95 -5.20
C ALA A 114 -2.89 -14.10 -4.56
N MET A 115 -2.62 -14.44 -3.31
CA MET A 115 -3.45 -15.35 -2.50
C MET A 115 -4.60 -14.55 -1.86
N TYR A 116 -5.48 -14.01 -2.72
CA TYR A 116 -6.51 -13.06 -2.29
C TYR A 116 -7.53 -13.67 -1.34
N LYS A 117 -7.90 -14.95 -1.56
CA LYS A 117 -8.84 -15.66 -0.70
C LYS A 117 -8.30 -15.79 0.72
N GLU A 118 -7.07 -16.25 0.85
CA GLU A 118 -6.39 -16.41 2.14
C GLU A 118 -6.18 -15.07 2.84
N GLY A 119 -5.86 -14.02 2.06
CA GLY A 119 -5.77 -12.66 2.58
C GLY A 119 -7.10 -12.16 3.15
N LEU A 120 -8.20 -12.36 2.42
CA LEU A 120 -9.55 -12.01 2.88
C LEU A 120 -9.98 -12.83 4.09
N GLU A 121 -9.73 -14.14 4.13
CA GLU A 121 -10.05 -14.99 5.29
C GLU A 121 -9.38 -14.50 6.57
N ILE A 122 -8.13 -14.03 6.48
CA ILE A 122 -7.43 -13.42 7.62
C ILE A 122 -8.10 -12.10 8.03
N LEU A 123 -8.39 -11.23 7.07
CA LEU A 123 -9.03 -9.93 7.33
C LEU A 123 -10.42 -10.11 7.95
N ASP A 124 -11.23 -11.04 7.43
CA ASP A 124 -12.58 -11.34 7.93
C ASP A 124 -12.56 -11.89 9.36
N GLY A 125 -11.44 -12.51 9.76
CA GLY A 125 -11.21 -12.97 11.14
C GLY A 125 -10.87 -11.86 12.14
N ILE A 126 -10.60 -10.64 11.67
CA ILE A 126 -10.20 -9.48 12.50
C ILE A 126 -11.39 -8.54 12.67
N LYS A 127 -11.73 -8.20 13.92
CA LYS A 127 -12.69 -7.13 14.19
C LYS A 127 -11.97 -5.80 14.30
N SER A 128 -12.46 -4.77 13.61
CA SER A 128 -11.86 -3.42 13.66
C SER A 128 -11.79 -2.86 15.09
N ALA A 129 -12.72 -3.26 15.98
CA ALA A 129 -12.71 -2.89 17.39
C ALA A 129 -11.53 -3.47 18.19
N ASP A 130 -10.86 -4.52 17.68
CA ASP A 130 -9.68 -5.14 18.31
C ASP A 130 -8.37 -4.45 17.88
N LEU A 131 -8.45 -3.36 17.12
CA LEU A 131 -7.33 -2.63 16.57
C LEU A 131 -7.25 -1.21 17.16
N ASP A 132 -6.07 -0.64 17.20
CA ASP A 132 -5.88 0.79 17.43
C ASP A 132 -6.20 1.61 16.15
N ALA A 133 -6.22 2.94 16.26
CA ALA A 133 -6.57 3.82 15.14
C ALA A 133 -5.67 3.59 13.90
N SER A 134 -4.39 3.31 14.11
CA SER A 134 -3.46 3.02 13.01
C SER A 134 -3.74 1.66 12.38
N GLY A 135 -4.05 0.67 13.20
CA GLY A 135 -4.44 -0.67 12.77
C GLY A 135 -5.75 -0.67 11.99
N VAL A 136 -6.75 0.11 12.41
CA VAL A 136 -8.02 0.25 11.67
C VAL A 136 -7.79 0.85 10.29
N SER A 137 -6.97 1.92 10.19
CA SER A 137 -6.63 2.53 8.89
C SER A 137 -5.91 1.53 7.97
N TYR A 138 -4.99 0.74 8.52
CA TYR A 138 -4.26 -0.27 7.79
C TYR A 138 -5.15 -1.45 7.37
N TYR A 139 -6.08 -1.87 8.22
CA TYR A 139 -7.08 -2.90 7.95
C TYR A 139 -7.97 -2.52 6.75
N TYR A 140 -8.53 -1.31 6.72
CA TYR A 140 -9.30 -0.83 5.58
C TYR A 140 -8.46 -0.68 4.32
N TYR A 141 -7.19 -0.28 4.46
CA TYR A 141 -6.27 -0.21 3.33
C TYR A 141 -6.03 -1.61 2.71
N GLN A 142 -5.93 -2.67 3.51
CA GLN A 142 -5.78 -4.03 2.99
C GLN A 142 -7.01 -4.49 2.20
N TYR A 143 -8.22 -4.21 2.69
CA TYR A 143 -9.44 -4.49 1.92
C TYR A 143 -9.51 -3.68 0.63
N HIS A 144 -9.20 -2.39 0.69
CA HIS A 144 -9.13 -1.58 -0.52
C HIS A 144 -8.13 -2.17 -1.53
N GLN A 145 -6.94 -2.54 -1.07
CA GLN A 145 -5.88 -3.10 -1.91
C GLN A 145 -6.29 -4.43 -2.56
N VAL A 146 -6.83 -5.38 -1.79
CA VAL A 146 -7.20 -6.68 -2.33
C VAL A 146 -8.32 -6.57 -3.35
N TYR A 147 -9.36 -5.76 -3.08
CA TYR A 147 -10.45 -5.57 -4.04
C TYR A 147 -10.02 -4.77 -5.29
N THR A 148 -9.08 -3.83 -5.16
CA THR A 148 -8.47 -3.16 -6.32
C THR A 148 -7.75 -4.18 -7.22
N LEU A 149 -6.90 -5.04 -6.63
CA LEU A 149 -6.20 -6.07 -7.38
C LEU A 149 -7.17 -7.10 -8.00
N MET A 150 -8.21 -7.51 -7.27
CA MET A 150 -9.24 -8.39 -7.81
C MET A 150 -10.01 -7.75 -8.97
N ALA A 151 -10.24 -6.44 -8.95
CA ALA A 151 -10.84 -5.71 -10.06
C ALA A 151 -9.92 -5.66 -11.28
N ASP A 152 -8.62 -5.41 -11.07
CA ASP A 152 -7.64 -5.32 -12.16
C ASP A 152 -7.46 -6.65 -12.90
N TYR A 153 -7.63 -7.78 -12.20
CA TYR A 153 -7.53 -9.13 -12.78
C TYR A 153 -8.88 -9.81 -12.98
N ALA A 154 -10.00 -9.08 -12.90
CA ALA A 154 -11.32 -9.64 -13.06
C ALA A 154 -11.57 -10.15 -14.48
N PHE A 155 -12.19 -11.33 -14.57
CA PHE A 155 -12.48 -12.00 -15.84
C PHE A 155 -13.56 -11.28 -16.67
N SER A 156 -14.50 -10.55 -16.04
CA SER A 156 -15.60 -9.88 -16.71
C SER A 156 -15.79 -8.46 -16.18
N ASP A 157 -16.38 -7.57 -17.01
CA ASP A 157 -16.69 -6.21 -16.62
C ASP A 157 -17.62 -6.15 -15.39
N GLN A 158 -18.59 -7.07 -15.30
CA GLN A 158 -19.47 -7.16 -14.13
C GLN A 158 -18.70 -7.45 -12.86
N MET A 159 -17.75 -8.39 -12.87
CA MET A 159 -16.88 -8.68 -11.71
C MET A 159 -15.96 -7.50 -11.40
N LYS A 160 -15.41 -6.88 -12.43
CA LYS A 160 -14.55 -5.71 -12.29
C LYS A 160 -15.26 -4.58 -11.57
N GLU A 161 -16.47 -4.22 -12.01
CA GLU A 161 -17.26 -3.17 -11.37
C GLU A 161 -17.69 -3.55 -9.95
N HIS A 162 -18.04 -4.82 -9.71
CA HIS A 162 -18.34 -5.29 -8.35
C HIS A 162 -17.16 -5.09 -7.39
N TYR A 163 -15.96 -5.54 -7.77
CA TYR A 163 -14.77 -5.40 -6.93
C TYR A 163 -14.32 -3.95 -6.80
N ARG A 164 -14.45 -3.13 -7.84
CA ARG A 164 -14.22 -1.69 -7.76
C ARG A 164 -15.13 -1.03 -6.73
N GLY A 165 -16.42 -1.34 -6.77
CA GLY A 165 -17.37 -0.82 -5.79
C GLY A 165 -16.98 -1.15 -4.36
N LEU A 166 -16.55 -2.38 -4.08
CA LEU A 166 -16.04 -2.79 -2.77
C LEU A 166 -14.75 -2.03 -2.40
N ALA A 167 -13.80 -1.92 -3.32
CA ALA A 167 -12.57 -1.17 -3.08
C ALA A 167 -12.85 0.30 -2.70
N TYR A 168 -13.81 0.94 -3.36
CA TYR A 168 -14.17 2.33 -3.07
C TYR A 168 -14.89 2.50 -1.74
N GLN A 169 -15.73 1.56 -1.29
CA GLN A 169 -16.32 1.60 0.05
C GLN A 169 -15.24 1.64 1.14
N TYR A 170 -14.20 0.82 1.01
CA TYR A 170 -13.08 0.84 1.95
C TYR A 170 -12.20 2.09 1.80
N LYS A 171 -12.04 2.62 0.58
CA LYS A 171 -11.36 3.92 0.35
C LYS A 171 -12.09 5.05 1.08
N ASP A 172 -13.41 5.12 1.02
CA ASP A 172 -14.20 6.11 1.74
C ASP A 172 -14.00 6.01 3.26
N SER A 173 -13.92 4.79 3.78
CA SER A 173 -13.58 4.56 5.19
C SER A 173 -12.21 5.12 5.55
N ILE A 174 -11.20 4.93 4.69
CA ILE A 174 -9.84 5.47 4.92
C ILE A 174 -9.86 7.00 4.85
N ILE A 175 -10.54 7.58 3.86
CA ILE A 175 -10.65 9.04 3.68
C ILE A 175 -11.28 9.68 4.94
N SER A 176 -12.35 9.08 5.47
CA SER A 176 -13.04 9.59 6.66
C SER A 176 -12.18 9.63 7.92
N MET A 177 -11.14 8.80 7.99
CA MET A 177 -10.19 8.73 9.11
C MET A 177 -9.01 9.71 8.96
N ARG A 178 -8.84 10.31 7.80
CA ARG A 178 -7.71 11.22 7.55
C ARG A 178 -8.10 12.67 7.86
N ARG A 179 -7.09 13.43 8.30
CA ARG A 179 -7.27 14.87 8.50
C ARG A 179 -7.55 15.53 7.14
N PRO A 180 -8.69 16.23 6.97
CA PRO A 180 -8.98 16.98 5.75
C PRO A 180 -7.82 17.93 5.40
N GLY A 181 -7.48 17.99 4.11
CA GLY A 181 -6.38 18.82 3.61
C GLY A 181 -4.97 18.24 3.83
N SER A 182 -4.80 17.10 4.51
CA SER A 182 -3.50 16.42 4.55
C SER A 182 -3.16 15.83 3.19
N GLN A 183 -1.86 15.73 2.86
CA GLN A 183 -1.41 15.16 1.58
C GLN A 183 -2.02 13.78 1.30
N GLY A 184 -2.09 12.90 2.32
CA GLY A 184 -2.71 11.59 2.15
C GLY A 184 -4.23 11.64 1.96
N TYR A 185 -4.94 12.65 2.52
CA TYR A 185 -6.35 12.90 2.24
C TYR A 185 -6.54 13.36 0.80
N LEU A 186 -5.78 14.36 0.37
CA LEU A 186 -5.88 14.94 -0.97
C LEU A 186 -5.59 13.90 -2.07
N LEU A 187 -4.55 13.07 -1.89
CA LEU A 187 -4.25 11.98 -2.81
C LEU A 187 -5.41 10.98 -2.94
N MET A 188 -5.98 10.53 -1.82
CA MET A 188 -7.09 9.58 -1.86
C MET A 188 -8.38 10.19 -2.42
N MET A 189 -8.62 11.48 -2.16
CA MET A 189 -9.75 12.21 -2.76
C MET A 189 -9.58 12.39 -4.26
N SER A 190 -8.38 12.73 -4.75
CA SER A 190 -8.15 12.85 -6.19
C SER A 190 -8.36 11.53 -6.93
N GLU A 191 -7.89 10.41 -6.37
CA GLU A 191 -8.13 9.08 -6.94
C GLU A 191 -9.63 8.71 -6.93
N LYS A 192 -10.38 9.12 -5.90
CA LYS A 192 -11.84 8.93 -5.87
C LYS A 192 -12.53 9.75 -6.96
N LEU A 193 -12.17 11.01 -7.10
CA LEU A 193 -12.73 11.89 -8.13
C LEU A 193 -12.41 11.40 -9.56
N LEU A 194 -11.20 10.84 -9.78
CA LEU A 194 -10.86 10.20 -11.05
C LEU A 194 -11.78 9.01 -11.36
N TYR A 195 -12.12 8.22 -10.35
CA TYR A 195 -13.07 7.12 -10.52
C TYR A 195 -14.50 7.60 -10.80
N GLU A 196 -14.91 8.71 -10.17
CA GLU A 196 -16.23 9.35 -10.41
C GLU A 196 -16.25 10.16 -11.71
N GLU A 197 -15.19 10.08 -12.54
CA GLU A 197 -15.02 10.82 -13.79
C GLU A 197 -15.03 12.35 -13.63
N LYS A 198 -14.77 12.84 -12.41
CA LYS A 198 -14.67 14.26 -12.06
C LYS A 198 -13.24 14.76 -12.26
N TYR A 199 -12.78 14.71 -13.51
CA TYR A 199 -11.38 14.96 -13.88
C TYR A 199 -10.88 16.34 -13.47
N ASP A 200 -11.67 17.40 -13.69
CA ASP A 200 -11.26 18.77 -13.38
C ASP A 200 -11.06 18.97 -11.88
N GLU A 201 -11.98 18.44 -11.05
CA GLU A 201 -11.84 18.49 -9.58
C GLU A 201 -10.63 17.71 -9.10
N ALA A 202 -10.36 16.54 -9.70
CA ALA A 202 -9.19 15.72 -9.37
C ALA A 202 -7.87 16.46 -9.69
N ILE A 203 -7.80 17.13 -10.84
CA ILE A 203 -6.64 17.91 -11.26
C ILE A 203 -6.38 19.07 -10.28
N GLU A 204 -7.43 19.81 -9.88
CA GLU A 204 -7.29 20.92 -8.93
C GLU A 204 -6.77 20.44 -7.57
N ILE A 205 -7.26 19.30 -7.07
CA ILE A 205 -6.72 18.72 -5.83
C ILE A 205 -5.26 18.31 -6.00
N LEU A 206 -4.89 17.67 -7.11
CA LEU A 206 -3.51 17.25 -7.36
C LEU A 206 -2.55 18.43 -7.44
N LYS A 207 -2.95 19.54 -8.09
CA LYS A 207 -2.15 20.77 -8.13
C LYS A 207 -1.89 21.34 -6.74
N SER A 208 -2.81 21.18 -5.80
CA SER A 208 -2.65 21.65 -4.43
C SER A 208 -1.71 20.78 -3.58
N CYS A 209 -1.29 19.60 -4.09
CA CYS A 209 -0.37 18.69 -3.42
C CYS A 209 1.11 19.01 -3.67
N TYR A 210 1.39 19.88 -4.65
CA TYR A 210 2.74 20.33 -5.08
C TYR A 210 2.93 21.80 -4.81
#